data_0b2480199a7747f1f9995d5955c20e85
#
_entry.id   0b2480199a7747f1f9995d5955c20e85
#
_cell.length_a   1.000
_cell.length_b   1.000
_cell.length_c   1.000
_cell.angle_alpha   90.00
_cell.angle_beta   90.00
_cell.angle_gamma   90.00
#
_symmetry.space_group_name_H-M   'P 1'
#
loop_
_entity.id
_entity.type
_entity.pdbx_description
1 polymer ?
#
loop_
_entity_poly.entity_id
_entity_poly.type
_entity_poly.pdbx_seq_one_letter_code
_entity_poly.pdbx_strand_id
1 'polypeptide(L)'
;MMERAITGVVIDAAHGGEDAGNTGNGIVEKDLALQISQYMYRRLQELGVPVTLVRNSDETISNEERIRRILAPYGEGSNVIVISNHVNAGGADGAEVVYALRNNSTLANQIAQELELAGQNVIKVYQRRLPSDTSKDYYFIHRDTGNTQPIIIEYGYVDSSQDDPEQLKNNYDRYAEAVVKAIAAYIGKSYVPELDENSYVVKSGDSLWSIANRYGLTVDQLKSANGLTSNLLQVGQVLTIPKKSTESPSESNNNIYIVKSGDSLWSIANRYGTTVSILKQLNGLTSDNLSIGQKLYLPNQGSEEKPENVTYVVKSGDSLYTIARKYNTTVNDLMNLNQLKTSLLSIGQVLKIPNSSAGTVYVVKSGDSLWNIANRYGTTVDAIKQKNGLTGNNLSIGQVLYI
;
A
#
# COMPACT_ATOMS: atom_id res chain seq x y z
N MET A 1 -8.51 3.11 -22.54
CA MET A 1 -7.36 2.71 -23.37
C MET A 1 -7.85 1.64 -24.34
N MET A 2 -7.52 1.72 -25.63
CA MET A 2 -7.82 0.61 -26.54
C MET A 2 -6.92 -0.57 -26.18
N GLU A 3 -7.52 -1.74 -26.02
CA GLU A 3 -6.80 -3.00 -25.81
C GLU A 3 -5.89 -3.25 -27.01
N ARG A 4 -4.58 -3.43 -26.78
CA ARG A 4 -3.68 -3.85 -27.85
C ARG A 4 -3.94 -5.33 -28.11
N ALA A 5 -4.40 -5.64 -29.31
CA ALA A 5 -4.60 -7.03 -29.70
C ALA A 5 -3.25 -7.75 -29.79
N ILE A 6 -2.90 -8.49 -28.75
CA ILE A 6 -1.78 -9.45 -28.77
C ILE A 6 -2.31 -10.85 -29.04
N THR A 7 -1.50 -11.67 -29.73
CA THR A 7 -1.81 -13.09 -29.90
C THR A 7 -1.42 -13.89 -28.66
N GLY A 8 -0.29 -13.56 -28.04
CA GLY A 8 0.14 -14.20 -26.81
C GLY A 8 1.48 -13.70 -26.29
N VAL A 9 1.83 -14.21 -25.13
CA VAL A 9 3.10 -13.99 -24.44
C VAL A 9 3.87 -15.30 -24.38
N VAL A 10 5.14 -15.29 -24.78
CA VAL A 10 6.05 -16.42 -24.62
C VAL A 10 7.06 -16.07 -23.56
N ILE A 11 7.17 -16.89 -22.53
CA ILE A 11 8.12 -16.71 -21.44
C ILE A 11 9.26 -17.70 -21.61
N ASP A 12 10.45 -17.20 -21.72
CA ASP A 12 11.68 -17.96 -21.84
C ASP A 12 12.45 -17.92 -20.53
N ALA A 13 12.67 -19.07 -19.92
CA ALA A 13 13.60 -19.24 -18.83
C ALA A 13 14.98 -19.48 -19.39
N ALA A 14 15.91 -18.56 -19.18
CA ALA A 14 17.27 -18.64 -19.68
C ALA A 14 17.99 -19.92 -19.23
N HIS A 15 18.98 -20.37 -20.02
CA HIS A 15 19.83 -21.53 -19.69
C HIS A 15 19.04 -22.83 -19.47
N GLY A 16 19.59 -23.80 -18.72
CA GLY A 16 18.92 -25.03 -18.33
C GLY A 16 19.79 -26.30 -18.56
N GLY A 17 19.54 -27.35 -17.78
CA GLY A 17 20.27 -28.58 -17.82
C GLY A 17 21.76 -28.41 -17.56
N GLU A 18 22.61 -28.73 -18.55
CA GLU A 18 24.07 -28.58 -18.44
C GLU A 18 24.55 -27.11 -18.47
N ASP A 19 23.76 -26.21 -19.04
CA ASP A 19 24.03 -24.76 -19.03
C ASP A 19 23.48 -24.12 -17.76
N ALA A 20 24.35 -23.92 -16.78
CA ALA A 20 23.96 -23.30 -15.50
C ALA A 20 23.70 -21.80 -15.60
N GLY A 21 24.19 -21.11 -16.65
CA GLY A 21 24.28 -19.65 -16.69
C GLY A 21 25.26 -19.10 -15.65
N ASN A 22 25.04 -17.87 -15.21
CA ASN A 22 25.82 -17.24 -14.18
C ASN A 22 25.59 -17.86 -12.80
N THR A 23 26.66 -17.96 -11.99
CA THR A 23 26.56 -18.51 -10.64
C THR A 23 27.32 -17.62 -9.64
N GLY A 24 26.75 -17.37 -8.49
CA GLY A 24 27.37 -16.56 -7.44
C GLY A 24 26.49 -16.44 -6.20
N ASN A 25 27.09 -16.23 -5.05
CA ASN A 25 26.39 -16.03 -3.78
C ASN A 25 25.27 -17.06 -3.47
N GLY A 26 25.42 -18.31 -3.96
CA GLY A 26 24.42 -19.38 -3.79
C GLY A 26 23.24 -19.30 -4.76
N ILE A 27 23.30 -18.46 -5.78
CA ILE A 27 22.34 -18.38 -6.88
C ILE A 27 22.90 -19.11 -8.10
N VAL A 28 22.04 -19.87 -8.77
CA VAL A 28 22.29 -20.47 -10.09
C VAL A 28 21.26 -19.87 -11.05
N GLU A 29 21.71 -19.17 -12.09
CA GLU A 29 20.84 -18.41 -12.99
C GLU A 29 19.72 -19.28 -13.61
N LYS A 30 20.05 -20.47 -14.11
CA LYS A 30 19.06 -21.37 -14.73
C LYS A 30 17.88 -21.70 -13.80
N ASP A 31 18.15 -21.86 -12.50
CA ASP A 31 17.14 -22.23 -11.50
C ASP A 31 16.25 -21.04 -11.16
N LEU A 32 16.87 -19.87 -10.95
CA LEU A 32 16.14 -18.66 -10.65
C LEU A 32 15.32 -18.17 -11.85
N ALA A 33 15.88 -18.22 -13.07
CA ALA A 33 15.18 -17.91 -14.30
C ALA A 33 13.94 -18.82 -14.50
N LEU A 34 14.06 -20.10 -14.12
CA LEU A 34 12.92 -21.03 -14.17
C LEU A 34 11.84 -20.66 -13.15
N GLN A 35 12.22 -20.37 -11.91
CA GLN A 35 11.27 -19.96 -10.86
C GLN A 35 10.51 -18.68 -11.24
N ILE A 36 11.22 -17.64 -11.69
CA ILE A 36 10.63 -16.39 -12.18
C ILE A 36 9.65 -16.69 -13.34
N SER A 37 10.07 -17.50 -14.31
CA SER A 37 9.28 -17.81 -15.50
C SER A 37 8.02 -18.60 -15.17
N GLN A 38 8.10 -19.57 -14.26
CA GLN A 38 6.94 -20.36 -13.79
C GLN A 38 5.95 -19.48 -13.02
N TYR A 39 6.45 -18.55 -12.20
CA TYR A 39 5.63 -17.57 -11.50
C TYR A 39 4.86 -16.71 -12.50
N MET A 40 5.56 -16.07 -13.45
CA MET A 40 4.93 -15.21 -14.47
C MET A 40 3.91 -15.97 -15.31
N TYR A 41 4.23 -17.21 -15.71
CA TYR A 41 3.33 -18.06 -16.50
C TYR A 41 2.00 -18.29 -15.78
N ARG A 42 2.04 -18.71 -14.51
CA ARG A 42 0.85 -18.92 -13.68
C ARG A 42 0.04 -17.62 -13.57
N ARG A 43 0.70 -16.51 -13.26
CA ARG A 43 0.03 -15.22 -13.08
C ARG A 43 -0.64 -14.70 -14.35
N LEU A 44 0.03 -14.78 -15.48
CA LEU A 44 -0.56 -14.38 -16.77
C LEU A 44 -1.75 -15.26 -17.16
N GLN A 45 -1.70 -16.58 -16.88
CA GLN A 45 -2.86 -17.46 -17.05
C GLN A 45 -4.04 -17.04 -16.19
N GLU A 46 -3.83 -16.73 -14.91
CA GLU A 46 -4.87 -16.25 -13.99
C GLU A 46 -5.51 -14.94 -14.46
N LEU A 47 -4.71 -14.07 -15.08
CA LEU A 47 -5.21 -12.84 -15.71
C LEU A 47 -5.91 -13.10 -17.05
N GLY A 48 -5.97 -14.35 -17.52
CA GLY A 48 -6.57 -14.71 -18.81
C GLY A 48 -5.79 -14.17 -20.01
N VAL A 49 -4.46 -14.06 -19.89
CA VAL A 49 -3.54 -13.74 -20.99
C VAL A 49 -3.08 -15.03 -21.63
N PRO A 50 -3.19 -15.19 -22.97
CA PRO A 50 -2.59 -16.33 -23.65
C PRO A 50 -1.08 -16.37 -23.43
N VAL A 51 -0.56 -17.42 -22.82
CA VAL A 51 0.84 -17.49 -22.40
C VAL A 51 1.39 -18.91 -22.52
N THR A 52 2.68 -19.02 -22.86
CA THR A 52 3.41 -20.30 -22.99
C THR A 52 4.81 -20.16 -22.38
N LEU A 53 5.33 -21.26 -21.80
CA LEU A 53 6.72 -21.39 -21.36
C LEU A 53 7.56 -22.11 -22.42
N VAL A 54 8.80 -21.64 -22.62
CA VAL A 54 9.78 -22.31 -23.48
C VAL A 54 10.30 -23.61 -22.84
N ARG A 55 10.55 -23.58 -21.54
CA ARG A 55 10.84 -24.77 -20.72
C ARG A 55 10.11 -24.69 -19.37
N ASN A 56 9.70 -25.82 -18.87
CA ASN A 56 9.01 -25.95 -17.58
C ASN A 56 9.77 -26.85 -16.58
N SER A 57 10.97 -27.29 -16.96
CA SER A 57 11.86 -28.10 -16.15
C SER A 57 13.31 -27.71 -16.37
N ASP A 58 14.21 -28.29 -15.58
CA ASP A 58 15.65 -28.16 -15.81
C ASP A 58 16.08 -29.08 -16.93
N GLU A 59 16.10 -28.57 -18.16
CA GLU A 59 16.46 -29.29 -19.38
C GLU A 59 17.42 -28.49 -20.24
N THR A 60 18.36 -29.18 -20.91
CA THR A 60 19.26 -28.56 -21.88
C THR A 60 18.53 -28.40 -23.22
N ILE A 61 18.43 -27.16 -23.72
CA ILE A 61 17.88 -26.85 -25.04
C ILE A 61 18.87 -25.99 -25.83
N SER A 62 19.09 -26.37 -27.12
CA SER A 62 19.92 -25.56 -28.00
C SER A 62 19.25 -24.23 -28.35
N ASN A 63 20.05 -23.28 -28.86
CA ASN A 63 19.50 -21.96 -29.27
C ASN A 63 18.45 -22.13 -30.39
N GLU A 64 18.67 -23.04 -31.33
CA GLU A 64 17.72 -23.34 -32.44
C GLU A 64 16.41 -23.90 -31.89
N GLU A 65 16.50 -24.84 -30.96
CA GLU A 65 15.31 -25.41 -30.32
C GLU A 65 14.59 -24.39 -29.48
N ARG A 66 15.30 -23.48 -28.78
CA ARG A 66 14.73 -22.38 -28.02
C ARG A 66 13.93 -21.44 -28.93
N ILE A 67 14.50 -21.02 -30.06
CA ILE A 67 13.79 -20.19 -31.05
C ILE A 67 12.56 -20.94 -31.59
N ARG A 68 12.69 -22.21 -31.94
CA ARG A 68 11.56 -23.02 -32.41
C ARG A 68 10.42 -23.07 -31.40
N ARG A 69 10.73 -23.25 -30.10
CA ARG A 69 9.73 -23.25 -29.02
C ARG A 69 9.13 -21.88 -28.81
N ILE A 70 9.89 -20.81 -28.98
CA ILE A 70 9.38 -19.43 -28.88
C ILE A 70 8.35 -19.16 -29.98
N LEU A 71 8.62 -19.56 -31.22
CA LEU A 71 7.78 -19.23 -32.36
C LEU A 71 6.57 -20.19 -32.55
N ALA A 72 6.67 -21.40 -32.03
CA ALA A 72 5.67 -22.45 -32.25
C ALA A 72 4.25 -22.10 -31.81
N PRO A 73 4.01 -21.47 -30.62
CA PRO A 73 2.64 -21.25 -30.12
C PRO A 73 1.89 -20.12 -30.82
N TYR A 74 2.57 -19.04 -31.19
CA TYR A 74 1.92 -17.80 -31.64
C TYR A 74 2.53 -17.21 -32.92
N GLY A 75 3.55 -17.84 -33.49
CA GLY A 75 4.25 -17.37 -34.69
C GLY A 75 5.21 -16.21 -34.42
N GLU A 76 5.58 -15.50 -35.48
CA GLU A 76 6.64 -14.48 -35.49
C GLU A 76 6.12 -13.03 -35.64
N GLY A 77 4.83 -12.79 -35.37
CA GLY A 77 4.19 -11.50 -35.58
C GLY A 77 4.53 -10.45 -34.51
N SER A 78 4.39 -9.17 -34.86
CA SER A 78 4.62 -8.04 -33.92
C SER A 78 3.59 -7.95 -32.77
N ASN A 79 2.60 -8.80 -32.80
CA ASN A 79 1.58 -8.97 -31.75
C ASN A 79 1.92 -10.13 -30.79
N VAL A 80 3.14 -10.66 -30.82
CA VAL A 80 3.66 -11.65 -29.90
C VAL A 80 4.75 -11.00 -29.02
N ILE A 81 4.57 -11.07 -27.71
CA ILE A 81 5.55 -10.60 -26.72
C ILE A 81 6.41 -11.80 -26.31
N VAL A 82 7.72 -11.62 -26.25
CA VAL A 82 8.66 -12.63 -25.74
C VAL A 82 9.42 -12.03 -24.56
N ILE A 83 9.35 -12.67 -23.40
CA ILE A 83 10.10 -12.26 -22.22
C ILE A 83 11.12 -13.35 -21.90
N SER A 84 12.41 -13.01 -21.96
CA SER A 84 13.50 -13.88 -21.58
C SER A 84 14.07 -13.44 -20.24
N ASN A 85 13.96 -14.31 -19.24
CA ASN A 85 14.34 -14.02 -17.86
C ASN A 85 15.77 -14.48 -17.59
N HIS A 86 16.63 -13.57 -17.15
CA HIS A 86 18.06 -13.74 -16.92
C HIS A 86 18.50 -13.15 -15.58
N VAL A 87 19.69 -13.53 -15.15
CA VAL A 87 20.42 -12.90 -14.03
C VAL A 87 21.86 -12.68 -14.42
N ASN A 88 22.35 -11.47 -14.29
CA ASN A 88 23.65 -11.05 -14.77
C ASN A 88 24.81 -11.43 -13.83
N ALA A 89 26.04 -11.25 -14.31
CA ALA A 89 27.28 -11.27 -13.53
C ALA A 89 28.22 -10.16 -14.00
N GLY A 90 29.14 -9.72 -13.13
CA GLY A 90 30.09 -8.65 -13.43
C GLY A 90 30.23 -7.63 -12.31
N GLY A 91 29.69 -7.95 -11.11
CA GLY A 91 29.88 -7.18 -9.88
C GLY A 91 29.14 -5.85 -9.81
N ALA A 92 28.21 -5.56 -10.75
CA ALA A 92 27.31 -4.41 -10.66
C ALA A 92 26.13 -4.72 -9.73
N ASP A 93 25.16 -3.80 -9.61
CA ASP A 93 24.02 -3.93 -8.73
C ASP A 93 22.79 -3.30 -9.37
N GLY A 94 21.73 -4.10 -9.53
CA GLY A 94 20.46 -3.68 -10.12
C GLY A 94 20.11 -4.35 -11.45
N ALA A 95 18.87 -4.14 -11.88
CA ALA A 95 18.32 -4.75 -13.08
C ALA A 95 18.68 -4.01 -14.37
N GLU A 96 18.68 -4.74 -15.48
CA GLU A 96 18.78 -4.19 -16.83
C GLU A 96 17.65 -4.73 -17.71
N VAL A 97 17.08 -3.87 -18.54
CA VAL A 97 16.05 -4.28 -19.49
C VAL A 97 16.50 -4.03 -20.92
N VAL A 98 16.60 -5.09 -21.70
CA VAL A 98 17.11 -5.03 -23.08
C VAL A 98 15.99 -5.33 -24.07
N TYR A 99 15.78 -4.45 -25.04
CA TYR A 99 14.77 -4.63 -26.09
C TYR A 99 15.39 -4.63 -27.50
N ALA A 100 14.72 -5.29 -28.44
CA ALA A 100 15.26 -5.46 -29.79
C ALA A 100 15.27 -4.16 -30.60
N LEU A 101 16.22 -4.03 -31.55
CA LEU A 101 16.39 -2.85 -32.41
C LEU A 101 15.13 -2.49 -33.19
N ARG A 102 14.32 -3.48 -33.57
CA ARG A 102 13.06 -3.29 -34.31
C ARG A 102 11.90 -2.78 -33.47
N ASN A 103 12.00 -2.81 -32.14
CA ASN A 103 10.92 -2.44 -31.23
C ASN A 103 11.14 -1.06 -30.62
N ASN A 104 10.07 -0.41 -30.18
CA ASN A 104 10.17 0.78 -29.34
C ASN A 104 10.35 0.38 -27.87
N SER A 105 10.77 1.33 -27.04
CA SER A 105 11.08 1.12 -25.63
C SER A 105 9.86 1.10 -24.70
N THR A 106 8.63 1.20 -25.20
CA THR A 106 7.44 1.40 -24.35
C THR A 106 7.27 0.29 -23.31
N LEU A 107 7.23 -0.98 -23.74
CA LEU A 107 7.09 -2.10 -22.81
C LEU A 107 8.31 -2.23 -21.90
N ALA A 108 9.53 -2.06 -22.45
CA ALA A 108 10.76 -2.13 -21.66
C ALA A 108 10.81 -1.07 -20.54
N ASN A 109 10.38 0.16 -20.84
CA ASN A 109 10.30 1.22 -19.82
C ASN A 109 9.20 0.97 -18.77
N GLN A 110 8.07 0.39 -19.18
CA GLN A 110 7.02 -0.01 -18.22
C GLN A 110 7.52 -1.11 -17.29
N ILE A 111 8.25 -2.10 -17.82
CA ILE A 111 8.87 -3.16 -17.01
C ILE A 111 9.87 -2.55 -16.01
N ALA A 112 10.75 -1.66 -16.47
CA ALA A 112 11.72 -0.99 -15.62
C ALA A 112 11.04 -0.22 -14.48
N GLN A 113 10.03 0.57 -14.80
CA GLN A 113 9.26 1.34 -13.82
C GLN A 113 8.60 0.45 -12.76
N GLU A 114 8.00 -0.67 -13.17
CA GLU A 114 7.36 -1.58 -12.21
C GLU A 114 8.39 -2.32 -11.35
N LEU A 115 9.59 -2.64 -11.89
CA LEU A 115 10.69 -3.19 -11.11
C LEU A 115 11.19 -2.19 -10.06
N GLU A 116 11.33 -0.90 -10.40
CA GLU A 116 11.68 0.15 -9.44
C GLU A 116 10.62 0.29 -8.35
N LEU A 117 9.33 0.27 -8.71
CA LEU A 117 8.22 0.29 -7.75
C LEU A 117 8.20 -0.97 -6.87
N ALA A 118 8.70 -2.08 -7.37
CA ALA A 118 8.89 -3.31 -6.61
C ALA A 118 10.15 -3.29 -5.72
N GLY A 119 10.96 -2.23 -5.78
CA GLY A 119 12.14 -2.03 -4.93
C GLY A 119 13.45 -2.53 -5.53
N GLN A 120 13.48 -2.89 -6.83
CA GLN A 120 14.71 -3.19 -7.53
C GLN A 120 15.31 -1.91 -8.15
N ASN A 121 16.62 -1.72 -7.99
CA ASN A 121 17.33 -0.66 -8.69
C ASN A 121 17.43 -1.01 -10.19
N VAL A 122 17.03 -0.10 -11.09
CA VAL A 122 17.16 -0.32 -12.54
C VAL A 122 18.31 0.52 -13.10
N ILE A 123 19.37 -0.16 -13.55
CA ILE A 123 20.58 0.48 -14.06
C ILE A 123 20.30 1.15 -15.41
N LYS A 124 19.63 0.41 -16.32
CA LYS A 124 19.38 0.92 -17.69
C LYS A 124 18.31 0.15 -18.44
N VAL A 125 17.70 0.84 -19.39
CA VAL A 125 16.85 0.28 -20.45
C VAL A 125 17.52 0.58 -21.78
N TYR A 126 17.90 -0.43 -22.57
CA TYR A 126 18.71 -0.21 -23.74
C TYR A 126 18.56 -1.26 -24.84
N GLN A 127 19.15 -0.96 -26.01
CA GLN A 127 19.34 -1.86 -27.12
C GLN A 127 20.81 -2.21 -27.26
N ARG A 128 21.14 -3.44 -27.60
CA ARG A 128 22.54 -3.86 -27.79
C ARG A 128 22.77 -4.36 -29.20
N ARG A 129 23.71 -3.73 -29.88
CA ARG A 129 24.08 -4.04 -31.26
C ARG A 129 25.22 -5.04 -31.32
N LEU A 130 25.20 -5.93 -32.33
CA LEU A 130 26.29 -6.86 -32.58
C LEU A 130 27.55 -6.10 -33.02
N PRO A 131 28.70 -6.27 -32.34
CA PRO A 131 29.91 -5.51 -32.70
C PRO A 131 30.41 -5.74 -34.12
N SER A 132 30.22 -6.94 -34.68
CA SER A 132 30.62 -7.28 -36.05
C SER A 132 29.65 -6.77 -37.14
N ASP A 133 28.38 -6.44 -36.73
CA ASP A 133 27.38 -5.91 -37.64
C ASP A 133 26.35 -5.10 -36.83
N THR A 134 26.58 -3.81 -36.75
CA THR A 134 25.77 -2.89 -35.93
C THR A 134 24.34 -2.68 -36.42
N SER A 135 23.97 -3.23 -37.56
CA SER A 135 22.58 -3.29 -38.03
C SER A 135 21.77 -4.41 -37.35
N LYS A 136 22.44 -5.32 -36.66
CA LYS A 136 21.82 -6.48 -35.99
C LYS A 136 21.87 -6.38 -34.47
N ASP A 137 20.87 -7.00 -33.84
CA ASP A 137 20.85 -7.16 -32.38
C ASP A 137 21.99 -8.07 -31.91
N TYR A 138 22.53 -7.81 -30.72
CA TYR A 138 23.56 -8.65 -30.09
C TYR A 138 23.05 -10.05 -29.72
N TYR A 139 21.86 -10.10 -29.15
CA TYR A 139 21.28 -11.34 -28.64
C TYR A 139 20.55 -12.12 -29.72
N PHE A 140 20.74 -13.45 -29.77
CA PHE A 140 20.11 -14.30 -30.78
C PHE A 140 18.56 -14.29 -30.66
N ILE A 141 18.00 -14.27 -29.43
CA ILE A 141 16.55 -14.13 -29.21
C ILE A 141 16.00 -12.88 -29.90
N HIS A 142 16.75 -11.77 -29.85
CA HIS A 142 16.36 -10.55 -30.55
C HIS A 142 16.47 -10.69 -32.07
N ARG A 143 17.48 -11.40 -32.60
CA ARG A 143 17.68 -11.56 -34.06
C ARG A 143 16.71 -12.54 -34.68
N ASP A 144 16.49 -13.68 -34.01
CA ASP A 144 16.02 -14.88 -34.68
C ASP A 144 14.54 -15.20 -34.37
N THR A 145 13.82 -14.29 -33.67
CA THR A 145 12.39 -14.42 -33.35
C THR A 145 11.46 -13.62 -34.28
N GLY A 146 11.87 -13.37 -35.51
CA GLY A 146 11.05 -12.68 -36.52
C GLY A 146 10.67 -11.27 -36.09
N ASN A 147 9.40 -10.89 -36.24
CA ASN A 147 8.88 -9.57 -35.90
C ASN A 147 8.34 -9.48 -34.46
N THR A 148 8.51 -10.48 -33.62
CA THR A 148 8.02 -10.47 -32.23
C THR A 148 8.59 -9.28 -31.44
N GLN A 149 8.07 -9.07 -30.23
CA GLN A 149 8.54 -8.05 -29.29
C GLN A 149 9.35 -8.72 -28.16
N PRO A 150 10.63 -9.08 -28.40
CA PRO A 150 11.45 -9.75 -27.39
C PRO A 150 12.07 -8.72 -26.45
N ILE A 151 12.02 -9.03 -25.16
CA ILE A 151 12.67 -8.31 -24.08
C ILE A 151 13.46 -9.31 -23.25
N ILE A 152 14.73 -9.01 -22.97
CA ILE A 152 15.56 -9.70 -22.00
C ILE A 152 15.56 -8.88 -20.74
N ILE A 153 15.32 -9.53 -19.61
CA ILE A 153 15.35 -8.91 -18.29
C ILE A 153 16.47 -9.55 -17.48
N GLU A 154 17.48 -8.77 -17.16
CA GLU A 154 18.50 -9.13 -16.19
C GLU A 154 18.02 -8.59 -14.83
N TYR A 155 17.58 -9.45 -13.93
CA TYR A 155 16.93 -9.05 -12.69
C TYR A 155 17.89 -8.48 -11.63
N GLY A 156 19.18 -8.64 -11.82
CA GLY A 156 20.26 -8.21 -10.93
C GLY A 156 21.52 -9.02 -11.20
N TYR A 157 22.50 -8.93 -10.31
CA TYR A 157 23.82 -9.55 -10.47
C TYR A 157 24.05 -10.62 -9.40
N VAL A 158 24.31 -11.87 -9.81
CA VAL A 158 24.58 -12.99 -8.86
C VAL A 158 25.82 -12.77 -8.01
N ASP A 159 26.76 -11.96 -8.48
CA ASP A 159 28.07 -11.68 -7.87
C ASP A 159 28.20 -10.25 -7.35
N SER A 160 27.11 -9.51 -7.24
CA SER A 160 27.11 -8.19 -6.59
C SER A 160 27.62 -8.29 -5.15
N SER A 161 28.41 -7.30 -4.75
CA SER A 161 28.83 -7.12 -3.35
C SER A 161 27.82 -6.30 -2.53
N GLN A 162 26.73 -5.86 -3.15
CA GLN A 162 25.64 -5.09 -2.55
C GLN A 162 24.44 -6.01 -2.27
N ASP A 163 23.21 -5.55 -2.46
CA ASP A 163 22.02 -6.25 -2.01
C ASP A 163 21.33 -7.15 -3.05
N ASP A 164 21.73 -7.07 -4.34
CA ASP A 164 21.13 -7.92 -5.39
C ASP A 164 21.03 -9.41 -5.01
N PRO A 165 22.09 -10.08 -4.50
CA PRO A 165 21.98 -11.51 -4.20
C PRO A 165 20.92 -11.84 -3.14
N GLU A 166 20.76 -11.00 -2.14
CA GLU A 166 19.73 -11.18 -1.11
C GLU A 166 18.34 -10.81 -1.64
N GLN A 167 18.24 -9.75 -2.43
CA GLN A 167 16.98 -9.35 -3.09
C GLN A 167 16.51 -10.42 -4.07
N LEU A 168 17.37 -10.95 -4.90
CA LEU A 168 17.05 -12.01 -5.86
C LEU A 168 16.58 -13.30 -5.19
N LYS A 169 17.15 -13.68 -4.05
CA LYS A 169 16.71 -14.86 -3.28
C LYS A 169 15.35 -14.65 -2.62
N ASN A 170 15.10 -13.46 -2.08
CA ASN A 170 13.97 -13.21 -1.19
C ASN A 170 12.78 -12.52 -1.88
N ASN A 171 12.98 -11.87 -3.05
CA ASN A 171 11.98 -11.04 -3.70
C ASN A 171 11.80 -11.35 -5.21
N TYR A 172 12.30 -12.48 -5.72
CA TYR A 172 12.19 -12.81 -7.15
C TYR A 172 10.74 -12.87 -7.62
N ASP A 173 9.84 -13.36 -6.79
CA ASP A 173 8.41 -13.42 -7.05
C ASP A 173 7.79 -12.02 -7.17
N ARG A 174 8.20 -11.09 -6.32
CA ARG A 174 7.79 -9.69 -6.35
C ARG A 174 8.26 -9.01 -7.65
N TYR A 175 9.47 -9.30 -8.11
CA TYR A 175 9.99 -8.78 -9.38
C TYR A 175 9.31 -9.42 -10.58
N ALA A 176 9.04 -10.71 -10.52
CA ALA A 176 8.24 -11.42 -11.53
C ALA A 176 6.82 -10.83 -11.65
N GLU A 177 6.17 -10.54 -10.52
CA GLU A 177 4.85 -9.90 -10.48
C GLU A 177 4.88 -8.47 -11.04
N ALA A 178 5.94 -7.71 -10.82
CA ALA A 178 6.13 -6.38 -11.43
C ALA A 178 6.13 -6.47 -12.96
N VAL A 179 6.79 -7.47 -13.53
CA VAL A 179 6.80 -7.71 -14.99
C VAL A 179 5.41 -8.13 -15.48
N VAL A 180 4.70 -8.99 -14.76
CA VAL A 180 3.31 -9.38 -15.07
C VAL A 180 2.39 -8.15 -15.11
N LYS A 181 2.51 -7.26 -14.13
CA LYS A 181 1.75 -6.01 -14.05
C LYS A 181 2.06 -5.09 -15.22
N ALA A 182 3.34 -4.94 -15.60
CA ALA A 182 3.76 -4.16 -16.75
C ALA A 182 3.18 -4.71 -18.06
N ILE A 183 3.22 -6.03 -18.25
CA ILE A 183 2.63 -6.70 -19.42
C ILE A 183 1.12 -6.46 -19.46
N ALA A 184 0.40 -6.67 -18.35
CA ALA A 184 -1.04 -6.45 -18.28
C ALA A 184 -1.41 -5.01 -18.65
N ALA A 185 -0.69 -4.02 -18.10
CA ALA A 185 -0.89 -2.61 -18.42
C ALA A 185 -0.61 -2.31 -19.91
N TYR A 186 0.47 -2.88 -20.47
CA TYR A 186 0.86 -2.69 -21.87
C TYR A 186 -0.18 -3.18 -22.86
N ILE A 187 -0.82 -4.32 -22.55
CA ILE A 187 -1.85 -4.91 -23.41
C ILE A 187 -3.27 -4.41 -23.11
N GLY A 188 -3.43 -3.54 -22.11
CA GLY A 188 -4.74 -3.02 -21.69
C GLY A 188 -5.58 -4.00 -20.88
N LYS A 189 -4.99 -5.08 -20.36
CA LYS A 189 -5.68 -6.07 -19.53
C LYS A 189 -5.82 -5.56 -18.09
N SER A 190 -6.97 -5.81 -17.47
CA SER A 190 -7.16 -5.51 -16.05
C SER A 190 -6.21 -6.35 -15.22
N TYR A 191 -5.37 -5.68 -14.44
CA TYR A 191 -4.48 -6.34 -13.51
C TYR A 191 -5.17 -6.57 -12.18
N VAL A 192 -5.13 -7.81 -11.70
CA VAL A 192 -5.55 -8.19 -10.35
C VAL A 192 -4.32 -8.76 -9.66
N PRO A 193 -3.86 -8.14 -8.55
CA PRO A 193 -2.72 -8.66 -7.81
C PRO A 193 -2.93 -10.09 -7.35
N GLU A 194 -1.87 -10.88 -7.28
CA GLU A 194 -1.95 -12.17 -6.61
C GLU A 194 -2.28 -11.93 -5.14
N LEU A 195 -3.32 -12.59 -4.69
CA LEU A 195 -3.64 -12.68 -3.28
C LEU A 195 -3.02 -13.97 -2.77
N ASP A 196 -1.85 -13.88 -2.15
CA ASP A 196 -1.42 -14.97 -1.30
C ASP A 196 -2.41 -15.11 -0.12
N GLU A 197 -2.36 -16.21 0.60
CA GLU A 197 -3.21 -16.44 1.79
C GLU A 197 -3.06 -15.32 2.83
N ASN A 198 -2.04 -14.49 2.68
CA ASN A 198 -1.69 -13.40 3.57
C ASN A 198 -1.85 -12.01 2.93
N SER A 199 -2.58 -11.89 1.83
CA SER A 199 -2.83 -10.60 1.18
C SER A 199 -4.30 -10.21 1.23
N TYR A 200 -4.55 -8.91 1.28
CA TYR A 200 -5.88 -8.33 1.25
C TYR A 200 -5.95 -7.15 0.29
N VAL A 201 -6.90 -7.15 -0.64
CA VAL A 201 -7.18 -5.99 -1.50
C VAL A 201 -8.18 -5.08 -0.79
N VAL A 202 -7.78 -3.83 -0.61
CA VAL A 202 -8.62 -2.79 -0.02
C VAL A 202 -9.85 -2.55 -0.89
N LYS A 203 -11.03 -2.63 -0.29
CA LYS A 203 -12.33 -2.39 -0.94
C LYS A 203 -12.88 -1.02 -0.51
N SER A 204 -13.86 -0.52 -1.28
CA SER A 204 -14.58 0.70 -0.90
C SER A 204 -15.22 0.54 0.49
N GLY A 205 -14.94 1.49 1.39
CA GLY A 205 -15.41 1.47 2.78
C GLY A 205 -14.45 0.80 3.77
N ASP A 206 -13.36 0.21 3.32
CA ASP A 206 -12.34 -0.36 4.20
C ASP A 206 -11.52 0.74 4.89
N SER A 207 -11.03 0.39 6.08
CA SER A 207 -10.04 1.15 6.84
C SER A 207 -8.95 0.18 7.34
N LEU A 208 -7.77 0.70 7.67
CA LEU A 208 -6.72 -0.13 8.29
C LEU A 208 -7.24 -0.88 9.50
N TRP A 209 -8.12 -0.23 10.28
CA TRP A 209 -8.71 -0.84 11.46
C TRP A 209 -9.66 -2.00 11.10
N SER A 210 -10.58 -1.81 10.13
CA SER A 210 -11.52 -2.87 9.73
C SER A 210 -10.81 -4.09 9.19
N ILE A 211 -9.72 -3.85 8.44
CA ILE A 211 -8.89 -4.92 7.87
C ILE A 211 -8.09 -5.61 8.98
N ALA A 212 -7.36 -4.86 9.81
CA ALA A 212 -6.58 -5.42 10.92
C ALA A 212 -7.46 -6.28 11.85
N ASN A 213 -8.63 -5.76 12.23
CA ASN A 213 -9.59 -6.48 13.07
C ASN A 213 -10.10 -7.79 12.44
N ARG A 214 -10.36 -7.80 11.13
CA ARG A 214 -10.79 -9.02 10.37
C ARG A 214 -9.76 -10.14 10.48
N TYR A 215 -8.47 -9.79 10.53
CA TYR A 215 -7.36 -10.74 10.59
C TYR A 215 -6.76 -10.92 11.98
N GLY A 216 -7.37 -10.31 13.02
CA GLY A 216 -6.88 -10.42 14.39
C GLY A 216 -5.54 -9.73 14.64
N LEU A 217 -5.27 -8.67 13.90
CA LEU A 217 -4.06 -7.85 13.97
C LEU A 217 -4.35 -6.50 14.61
N THR A 218 -3.32 -5.83 15.10
CA THR A 218 -3.38 -4.40 15.40
C THR A 218 -3.16 -3.57 14.12
N VAL A 219 -3.64 -2.32 14.12
CA VAL A 219 -3.37 -1.37 13.03
C VAL A 219 -1.87 -1.19 12.81
N ASP A 220 -1.10 -1.14 13.89
CA ASP A 220 0.36 -0.95 13.81
C ASP A 220 1.07 -2.16 13.23
N GLN A 221 0.63 -3.37 13.56
CA GLN A 221 1.14 -4.59 12.92
C GLN A 221 0.86 -4.59 11.42
N LEU A 222 -0.37 -4.22 11.04
CA LEU A 222 -0.72 -4.12 9.62
C LEU A 222 0.06 -3.01 8.90
N LYS A 223 0.25 -1.85 9.54
CA LYS A 223 1.06 -0.75 9.00
C LYS A 223 2.52 -1.14 8.85
N SER A 224 3.11 -1.72 9.88
CA SER A 224 4.52 -2.16 9.86
C SER A 224 4.78 -3.21 8.78
N ALA A 225 3.89 -4.19 8.63
CA ALA A 225 4.00 -5.22 7.59
C ALA A 225 3.91 -4.65 6.15
N ASN A 226 3.36 -3.43 6.01
CA ASN A 226 3.13 -2.79 4.71
C ASN A 226 3.94 -1.50 4.50
N GLY A 227 4.82 -1.13 5.43
CA GLY A 227 5.61 0.10 5.35
C GLY A 227 4.75 1.38 5.32
N LEU A 228 3.54 1.35 5.90
CA LEU A 228 2.60 2.47 5.84
C LEU A 228 2.91 3.51 6.92
N THR A 229 3.15 4.74 6.49
CA THR A 229 3.37 5.89 7.38
C THR A 229 2.09 6.66 7.71
N SER A 230 1.00 6.44 6.95
CA SER A 230 -0.30 7.08 7.14
C SER A 230 -1.42 6.04 7.26
N ASN A 231 -2.63 6.49 7.65
CA ASN A 231 -3.81 5.63 7.72
C ASN A 231 -4.65 5.64 6.44
N LEU A 232 -4.22 6.37 5.42
CA LEU A 232 -4.93 6.45 4.14
C LEU A 232 -4.70 5.18 3.33
N LEU A 233 -5.78 4.58 2.88
CA LEU A 233 -5.80 3.44 1.98
C LEU A 233 -6.42 3.84 0.64
N GLN A 234 -5.94 3.25 -0.44
CA GLN A 234 -6.55 3.38 -1.76
C GLN A 234 -7.35 2.11 -2.09
N VAL A 235 -8.53 2.27 -2.68
CA VAL A 235 -9.30 1.13 -3.19
C VAL A 235 -8.46 0.40 -4.25
N GLY A 236 -8.33 -0.91 -4.11
CA GLY A 236 -7.44 -1.73 -4.94
C GLY A 236 -6.01 -1.86 -4.41
N GLN A 237 -5.63 -1.14 -3.34
CA GLN A 237 -4.34 -1.34 -2.68
C GLN A 237 -4.25 -2.74 -2.10
N VAL A 238 -3.12 -3.42 -2.32
CA VAL A 238 -2.84 -4.72 -1.70
C VAL A 238 -2.11 -4.51 -0.40
N LEU A 239 -2.60 -5.14 0.65
CA LEU A 239 -1.96 -5.17 1.95
C LEU A 239 -1.49 -6.58 2.28
N THR A 240 -0.26 -6.72 2.70
CA THR A 240 0.26 -7.93 3.32
C THR A 240 -0.35 -8.09 4.69
N ILE A 241 -0.96 -9.23 4.93
CA ILE A 241 -1.53 -9.63 6.22
C ILE A 241 -0.51 -10.55 6.92
N PRO A 242 0.25 -10.08 7.90
CA PRO A 242 1.25 -10.92 8.56
C PRO A 242 0.59 -12.13 9.21
N LYS A 243 1.18 -13.32 9.01
CA LYS A 243 0.75 -14.53 9.73
C LYS A 243 0.87 -14.25 11.22
N LYS A 244 -0.17 -14.57 11.98
CA LYS A 244 -0.12 -14.52 13.43
C LYS A 244 1.02 -15.46 13.87
N SER A 245 2.15 -14.88 14.34
CA SER A 245 3.22 -15.67 14.91
C SER A 245 2.66 -16.49 16.06
N THR A 246 2.91 -17.80 16.08
CA THR A 246 2.54 -18.71 17.17
C THR A 246 3.43 -18.52 18.41
N GLU A 247 4.22 -17.47 18.44
CA GLU A 247 4.82 -17.01 19.68
C GLU A 247 3.73 -16.32 20.48
N SER A 248 3.29 -17.01 21.51
CA SER A 248 2.37 -16.54 22.53
C SER A 248 2.82 -15.16 23.00
N PRO A 249 2.09 -14.07 22.72
CA PRO A 249 2.25 -12.90 23.55
C PRO A 249 1.65 -13.31 24.89
N SER A 250 2.43 -13.15 25.96
CA SER A 250 1.90 -13.09 27.31
C SER A 250 0.53 -12.40 27.26
N GLU A 251 -0.47 -13.01 27.89
CA GLU A 251 -1.86 -12.57 28.00
C GLU A 251 -1.99 -11.04 27.96
N SER A 252 -2.21 -10.48 26.79
CA SER A 252 -2.64 -9.09 26.69
C SER A 252 -4.13 -9.09 26.97
N ASN A 253 -4.48 -8.67 28.19
CA ASN A 253 -5.81 -8.40 28.67
C ASN A 253 -6.65 -7.79 27.54
N ASN A 254 -7.56 -8.59 26.96
CA ASN A 254 -8.67 -8.04 26.21
C ASN A 254 -9.47 -7.19 27.19
N ASN A 255 -9.26 -5.87 27.21
CA ASN A 255 -10.03 -4.94 28.00
C ASN A 255 -11.47 -4.92 27.46
N ILE A 256 -12.29 -5.86 27.89
CA ILE A 256 -13.73 -5.90 27.61
C ILE A 256 -14.45 -5.24 28.78
N TYR A 257 -15.25 -4.23 28.47
CA TYR A 257 -16.18 -3.61 29.41
C TYR A 257 -17.57 -4.14 29.19
N ILE A 258 -18.26 -4.49 30.27
CA ILE A 258 -19.67 -4.88 30.23
C ILE A 258 -20.50 -3.67 30.66
N VAL A 259 -21.37 -3.20 29.79
CA VAL A 259 -22.23 -2.04 30.01
C VAL A 259 -23.15 -2.28 31.20
N LYS A 260 -23.19 -1.34 32.13
CA LYS A 260 -24.03 -1.36 33.34
C LYS A 260 -25.13 -0.33 33.25
N SER A 261 -26.12 -0.45 34.13
CA SER A 261 -27.21 0.55 34.26
C SER A 261 -26.61 1.93 34.55
N GLY A 262 -27.03 2.94 33.78
CA GLY A 262 -26.54 4.32 33.89
C GLY A 262 -25.29 4.64 33.06
N ASP A 263 -24.72 3.65 32.37
CA ASP A 263 -23.61 3.90 31.47
C ASP A 263 -24.06 4.56 30.17
N SER A 264 -23.16 5.39 29.64
CA SER A 264 -23.22 5.94 28.29
C SER A 264 -21.87 5.76 27.61
N LEU A 265 -21.83 5.79 26.27
CA LEU A 265 -20.55 5.76 25.55
C LEU A 265 -19.59 6.85 26.04
N TRP A 266 -20.12 8.02 26.38
CA TRP A 266 -19.32 9.11 26.91
C TRP A 266 -18.71 8.79 28.28
N SER A 267 -19.53 8.26 29.23
CA SER A 267 -19.04 7.93 30.58
C SER A 267 -17.99 6.82 30.53
N ILE A 268 -18.17 5.84 29.64
CA ILE A 268 -17.22 4.75 29.43
C ILE A 268 -15.95 5.28 28.78
N ALA A 269 -16.06 6.08 27.71
CA ALA A 269 -14.92 6.68 27.04
C ALA A 269 -14.06 7.49 28.00
N ASN A 270 -14.69 8.35 28.79
CA ASN A 270 -14.00 9.18 29.78
C ASN A 270 -13.30 8.36 30.88
N ARG A 271 -13.94 7.28 31.36
CA ARG A 271 -13.38 6.38 32.38
C ARG A 271 -12.12 5.66 31.89
N TYR A 272 -12.09 5.33 30.60
CA TYR A 272 -10.99 4.56 30.00
C TYR A 272 -10.04 5.40 29.13
N GLY A 273 -10.09 6.74 29.26
CA GLY A 273 -9.14 7.64 28.59
C GLY A 273 -9.23 7.60 27.06
N THR A 274 -10.40 7.32 26.52
CA THR A 274 -10.65 7.24 25.08
C THR A 274 -11.79 8.21 24.67
N THR A 275 -12.24 8.14 23.43
CA THR A 275 -13.33 8.97 22.93
C THR A 275 -14.55 8.13 22.54
N VAL A 276 -15.75 8.74 22.52
CA VAL A 276 -16.97 8.09 22.03
C VAL A 276 -16.80 7.59 20.60
N SER A 277 -16.12 8.38 19.77
CA SER A 277 -15.84 8.02 18.37
C SER A 277 -15.00 6.75 18.28
N ILE A 278 -13.92 6.65 19.07
CA ILE A 278 -13.05 5.46 19.13
C ILE A 278 -13.82 4.25 19.66
N LEU A 279 -14.64 4.42 20.72
CA LEU A 279 -15.45 3.33 21.23
C LEU A 279 -16.49 2.84 20.22
N LYS A 280 -17.16 3.75 19.51
CA LYS A 280 -18.11 3.40 18.44
C LYS A 280 -17.41 2.65 17.32
N GLN A 281 -16.29 3.19 16.85
CA GLN A 281 -15.50 2.60 15.78
C GLN A 281 -14.95 1.22 16.19
N LEU A 282 -14.43 1.10 17.41
CA LEU A 282 -13.88 -0.14 17.95
C LEU A 282 -14.94 -1.25 18.08
N ASN A 283 -16.19 -0.85 18.28
CA ASN A 283 -17.32 -1.77 18.53
C ASN A 283 -18.32 -1.84 17.39
N GLY A 284 -18.07 -1.20 16.26
CA GLY A 284 -18.98 -1.19 15.10
C GLY A 284 -20.35 -0.54 15.40
N LEU A 285 -20.41 0.43 16.33
CA LEU A 285 -21.66 1.04 16.75
C LEU A 285 -22.07 2.17 15.81
N THR A 286 -23.27 2.06 15.26
CA THR A 286 -23.88 3.09 14.40
C THR A 286 -24.71 4.11 15.18
N SER A 287 -25.07 3.82 16.44
CA SER A 287 -25.80 4.70 17.33
C SER A 287 -25.10 4.82 18.69
N ASP A 288 -25.57 5.75 19.54
CA ASP A 288 -25.04 5.93 20.90
C ASP A 288 -25.75 5.08 21.95
N ASN A 289 -26.79 4.33 21.53
CA ASN A 289 -27.56 3.50 22.43
C ASN A 289 -26.79 2.25 22.85
N LEU A 290 -26.69 2.03 24.14
CA LEU A 290 -26.08 0.85 24.74
C LEU A 290 -27.17 0.00 25.42
N SER A 291 -26.99 -1.30 25.37
CA SER A 291 -27.79 -2.24 26.14
C SER A 291 -27.06 -2.68 27.40
N ILE A 292 -27.75 -2.77 28.52
CA ILE A 292 -27.16 -3.33 29.76
C ILE A 292 -26.71 -4.76 29.47
N GLY A 293 -25.46 -5.08 29.88
CA GLY A 293 -24.82 -6.37 29.58
C GLY A 293 -24.10 -6.42 28.23
N GLN A 294 -24.19 -5.39 27.39
CA GLN A 294 -23.45 -5.28 26.14
C GLN A 294 -21.95 -5.29 26.42
N LYS A 295 -21.21 -6.09 25.67
CA LYS A 295 -19.74 -6.11 25.72
C LYS A 295 -19.20 -5.03 24.80
N LEU A 296 -18.32 -4.19 25.33
CA LEU A 296 -17.57 -3.19 24.57
C LEU A 296 -16.08 -3.50 24.67
N TYR A 297 -15.44 -3.58 23.53
CA TYR A 297 -13.99 -3.62 23.45
C TYR A 297 -13.45 -2.23 23.75
N LEU A 298 -12.51 -2.16 24.69
CA LEU A 298 -11.84 -0.93 25.04
C LEU A 298 -10.47 -0.89 24.33
N PRO A 299 -9.96 0.29 23.94
CA PRO A 299 -8.63 0.39 23.40
C PRO A 299 -7.61 -0.08 24.44
N ASN A 300 -6.62 -0.86 24.00
CA ASN A 300 -5.53 -1.27 24.86
C ASN A 300 -4.81 -0.01 25.38
N GLN A 301 -4.68 0.09 26.68
CA GLN A 301 -3.75 1.03 27.31
C GLN A 301 -2.31 0.48 27.12
N GLY A 302 -1.83 0.49 25.88
CA GLY A 302 -0.40 0.44 25.62
C GLY A 302 0.19 1.76 26.08
N SER A 303 1.31 1.71 26.74
CA SER A 303 2.11 2.84 27.16
C SER A 303 2.52 3.71 25.95
N GLU A 304 1.57 4.49 25.43
CA GLU A 304 1.92 5.68 24.66
C GLU A 304 2.25 6.75 25.70
N GLU A 305 3.46 7.26 25.64
CA GLU A 305 3.80 8.54 26.23
C GLU A 305 2.69 9.51 25.85
N LYS A 306 1.98 9.97 26.87
CA LYS A 306 0.95 11.00 26.74
C LYS A 306 1.57 12.12 25.93
N PRO A 307 1.06 12.50 24.74
CA PRO A 307 1.69 13.54 23.95
C PRO A 307 1.82 14.76 24.86
N GLU A 308 3.04 15.27 25.01
CA GLU A 308 3.30 16.43 25.86
C GLU A 308 2.39 17.57 25.41
N ASN A 309 1.60 18.10 26.35
CA ASN A 309 0.75 19.26 26.10
C ASN A 309 1.62 20.40 25.61
N VAL A 310 1.28 20.98 24.48
CA VAL A 310 1.94 22.19 24.00
C VAL A 310 1.63 23.32 24.98
N THR A 311 2.63 24.08 25.39
CA THR A 311 2.41 25.25 26.27
C THR A 311 2.21 26.52 25.44
N TYR A 312 1.29 27.37 25.86
CA TYR A 312 1.01 28.67 25.27
C TYR A 312 1.08 29.78 26.31
N VAL A 313 1.81 30.85 26.02
CA VAL A 313 1.87 32.03 26.88
C VAL A 313 0.84 33.06 26.40
N VAL A 314 -0.09 33.41 27.28
CA VAL A 314 -1.16 34.35 27.00
C VAL A 314 -0.59 35.75 26.68
N LYS A 315 -1.05 36.34 25.59
CA LYS A 315 -0.64 37.65 25.08
C LYS A 315 -1.77 38.66 25.25
N SER A 316 -1.44 39.95 25.11
CA SER A 316 -2.43 41.01 25.09
C SER A 316 -3.46 40.78 23.96
N GLY A 317 -4.76 40.86 24.31
CA GLY A 317 -5.86 40.60 23.39
C GLY A 317 -6.32 39.13 23.31
N ASP A 318 -5.65 38.22 23.99
CA ASP A 318 -6.06 36.83 24.05
C ASP A 318 -7.26 36.63 25.00
N SER A 319 -8.08 35.65 24.63
CA SER A 319 -9.13 35.08 25.47
C SER A 319 -9.08 33.55 25.34
N LEU A 320 -9.66 32.84 26.30
CA LEU A 320 -9.80 31.40 26.18
C LEU A 320 -10.46 30.97 24.85
N TYR A 321 -11.38 31.81 24.36
CA TYR A 321 -12.04 31.57 23.08
C TYR A 321 -11.08 31.68 21.88
N THR A 322 -10.27 32.76 21.82
CA THR A 322 -9.33 32.98 20.73
C THR A 322 -8.21 31.91 20.73
N ILE A 323 -7.77 31.51 21.92
CA ILE A 323 -6.76 30.47 22.09
C ILE A 323 -7.34 29.09 21.72
N ALA A 324 -8.54 28.76 22.22
CA ALA A 324 -9.22 27.50 21.86
C ALA A 324 -9.38 27.35 20.34
N ARG A 325 -9.83 28.43 19.68
CA ARG A 325 -9.98 28.47 18.22
C ARG A 325 -8.64 28.29 17.51
N LYS A 326 -7.58 28.95 17.98
CA LYS A 326 -6.24 28.88 17.39
C LYS A 326 -5.67 27.44 17.41
N TYR A 327 -5.95 26.72 18.49
CA TYR A 327 -5.43 25.36 18.71
C TYR A 327 -6.44 24.25 18.51
N ASN A 328 -7.57 24.57 17.86
CA ASN A 328 -8.63 23.62 17.52
C ASN A 328 -9.12 22.79 18.72
N THR A 329 -9.33 23.46 19.85
CA THR A 329 -9.86 22.90 21.09
C THR A 329 -11.06 23.70 21.58
N THR A 330 -11.67 23.32 22.70
CA THR A 330 -12.78 24.05 23.28
C THR A 330 -12.33 24.88 24.49
N VAL A 331 -13.11 25.94 24.83
CA VAL A 331 -12.88 26.71 26.04
C VAL A 331 -12.94 25.82 27.28
N ASN A 332 -13.89 24.88 27.31
CA ASN A 332 -14.02 23.94 28.42
C ASN A 332 -12.82 22.99 28.54
N ASP A 333 -12.29 22.51 27.43
CA ASP A 333 -11.10 21.66 27.46
C ASP A 333 -9.87 22.42 27.97
N LEU A 334 -9.70 23.69 27.54
CA LEU A 334 -8.64 24.54 28.04
C LEU A 334 -8.82 24.84 29.54
N MET A 335 -10.03 25.12 29.98
CA MET A 335 -10.32 25.37 31.39
C MET A 335 -10.05 24.14 32.25
N ASN A 336 -10.53 22.97 31.82
CA ASN A 336 -10.33 21.70 32.53
C ASN A 336 -8.87 21.29 32.59
N LEU A 337 -8.14 21.36 31.47
CA LEU A 337 -6.73 21.00 31.39
C LEU A 337 -5.85 21.89 32.27
N ASN A 338 -6.23 23.16 32.40
CA ASN A 338 -5.52 24.18 33.17
C ASN A 338 -6.12 24.45 34.56
N GLN A 339 -7.17 23.69 34.95
CA GLN A 339 -7.87 23.82 36.24
C GLN A 339 -8.38 25.24 36.50
N LEU A 340 -8.80 25.97 35.45
CA LEU A 340 -9.30 27.32 35.52
C LEU A 340 -10.73 27.35 36.05
N LYS A 341 -10.96 28.17 37.08
CA LYS A 341 -12.30 28.38 37.67
C LYS A 341 -13.09 29.49 36.99
N THR A 342 -12.41 30.33 36.21
CA THR A 342 -12.99 31.47 35.48
C THR A 342 -12.38 31.56 34.09
N SER A 343 -13.05 32.27 33.19
CA SER A 343 -12.55 32.49 31.82
C SER A 343 -11.53 33.66 31.72
N LEU A 344 -11.20 34.31 32.84
CA LEU A 344 -10.26 35.42 32.85
C LEU A 344 -8.84 34.91 32.76
N LEU A 345 -8.07 35.51 31.86
CA LEU A 345 -6.65 35.19 31.65
C LEU A 345 -5.79 36.40 32.00
N SER A 346 -4.61 36.13 32.52
CA SER A 346 -3.58 37.15 32.74
C SER A 346 -2.53 37.11 31.62
N ILE A 347 -2.10 38.25 31.14
CA ILE A 347 -0.98 38.33 30.19
C ILE A 347 0.25 37.70 30.83
N GLY A 348 0.94 36.81 30.07
CA GLY A 348 2.06 36.02 30.59
C GLY A 348 1.67 34.70 31.25
N GLN A 349 0.37 34.45 31.46
CA GLN A 349 -0.09 33.17 31.99
C GLN A 349 0.27 32.04 31.01
N VAL A 350 0.84 30.95 31.54
CA VAL A 350 1.14 29.75 30.73
C VAL A 350 -0.04 28.81 30.78
N LEU A 351 -0.59 28.48 29.62
CA LEU A 351 -1.65 27.49 29.46
C LEU A 351 -1.10 26.22 28.82
N LYS A 352 -1.51 25.06 29.32
CA LYS A 352 -1.38 23.77 28.64
C LYS A 352 -2.46 23.73 27.58
N ILE A 353 -2.06 23.44 26.35
CA ILE A 353 -2.95 23.27 25.22
C ILE A 353 -3.09 21.77 24.95
N PRO A 354 -4.30 21.21 24.87
CA PRO A 354 -4.46 19.81 24.52
C PRO A 354 -3.93 19.59 23.09
N ASN A 355 -3.11 18.56 22.90
CA ASN A 355 -2.66 18.16 21.59
C ASN A 355 -3.83 17.43 20.90
N SER A 356 -4.79 18.19 20.39
CA SER A 356 -5.96 17.65 19.69
C SER A 356 -5.64 17.50 18.21
N SER A 357 -5.46 16.25 17.78
CA SER A 357 -5.58 15.86 16.39
C SER A 357 -6.96 16.27 15.85
N ALA A 358 -6.94 17.04 14.77
CA ALA A 358 -8.00 17.38 13.83
C ALA A 358 -9.45 17.26 14.33
N GLY A 359 -10.05 18.40 14.65
CA GLY A 359 -11.50 18.50 14.87
C GLY A 359 -12.27 17.98 13.64
N THR A 360 -13.37 17.27 13.89
CA THR A 360 -14.28 16.80 12.84
C THR A 360 -14.84 18.00 12.08
N VAL A 361 -14.58 18.04 10.77
CA VAL A 361 -15.11 19.05 9.87
C VAL A 361 -16.36 18.50 9.19
N TYR A 362 -17.45 19.27 9.20
CA TYR A 362 -18.68 18.92 8.53
C TYR A 362 -19.04 19.96 7.47
N VAL A 363 -19.37 19.50 6.27
CA VAL A 363 -19.88 20.37 5.19
C VAL A 363 -21.42 20.26 5.17
N VAL A 364 -22.08 21.39 5.38
CA VAL A 364 -23.54 21.50 5.42
C VAL A 364 -24.15 21.06 4.09
N LYS A 365 -25.14 20.20 4.17
CA LYS A 365 -25.90 19.67 3.03
C LYS A 365 -27.34 20.21 3.03
N SER A 366 -28.03 20.03 1.93
CA SER A 366 -29.46 20.36 1.83
C SER A 366 -30.28 19.60 2.89
N GLY A 367 -31.11 20.29 3.66
CA GLY A 367 -31.93 19.71 4.73
C GLY A 367 -31.25 19.65 6.10
N ASP A 368 -29.98 20.06 6.23
CA ASP A 368 -29.30 20.11 7.50
C ASP A 368 -29.80 21.27 8.38
N SER A 369 -29.79 21.03 9.67
CA SER A 369 -29.96 22.06 10.70
C SER A 369 -28.88 21.87 11.77
N LEU A 370 -28.54 22.95 12.49
CA LEU A 370 -27.61 22.87 13.63
C LEU A 370 -28.03 21.78 14.63
N TRP A 371 -29.32 21.62 14.84
CA TRP A 371 -29.86 20.60 15.76
C TRP A 371 -29.55 19.17 15.25
N ASN A 372 -29.82 18.91 13.94
CA ASN A 372 -29.57 17.60 13.35
C ASN A 372 -28.06 17.28 13.34
N ILE A 373 -27.24 18.29 13.05
CA ILE A 373 -25.78 18.15 13.05
C ILE A 373 -25.28 17.92 14.48
N ALA A 374 -25.72 18.72 15.44
CA ALA A 374 -25.36 18.56 16.86
C ALA A 374 -25.71 17.17 17.37
N ASN A 375 -26.93 16.71 17.07
CA ASN A 375 -27.39 15.37 17.49
C ASN A 375 -26.57 14.25 16.81
N ARG A 376 -26.23 14.40 15.53
CA ARG A 376 -25.41 13.43 14.78
C ARG A 376 -23.99 13.28 15.36
N TYR A 377 -23.43 14.36 15.87
CA TYR A 377 -22.07 14.39 16.38
C TYR A 377 -21.98 14.39 17.91
N GLY A 378 -23.10 14.16 18.61
CA GLY A 378 -23.14 14.06 20.08
C GLY A 378 -22.73 15.35 20.79
N THR A 379 -23.00 16.51 20.19
CA THR A 379 -22.71 17.84 20.71
C THR A 379 -23.98 18.67 20.85
N THR A 380 -23.88 19.94 21.24
CA THR A 380 -25.01 20.85 21.34
C THR A 380 -24.99 21.91 20.22
N VAL A 381 -26.17 22.47 19.90
CA VAL A 381 -26.29 23.57 18.95
C VAL A 381 -25.41 24.73 19.38
N ASP A 382 -25.39 25.06 20.69
CA ASP A 382 -24.59 26.15 21.23
C ASP A 382 -23.10 25.90 21.11
N ALA A 383 -22.64 24.64 21.29
CA ALA A 383 -21.26 24.26 21.10
C ALA A 383 -20.82 24.43 19.63
N ILE A 384 -21.65 23.98 18.67
CA ILE A 384 -21.37 24.20 17.24
C ILE A 384 -21.36 25.71 16.93
N LYS A 385 -22.34 26.47 17.41
CA LYS A 385 -22.39 27.91 17.19
C LYS A 385 -21.17 28.61 17.75
N GLN A 386 -20.80 28.33 18.98
CA GLN A 386 -19.64 28.88 19.64
C GLN A 386 -18.33 28.57 18.90
N LYS A 387 -18.17 27.29 18.50
CA LYS A 387 -16.97 26.83 17.80
C LYS A 387 -16.80 27.46 16.41
N ASN A 388 -17.91 27.82 15.76
CA ASN A 388 -17.94 28.39 14.42
C ASN A 388 -18.25 29.90 14.36
N GLY A 389 -18.40 30.58 15.51
CA GLY A 389 -18.72 32.00 15.57
C GLY A 389 -20.10 32.32 14.99
N LEU A 390 -21.07 31.41 15.08
CA LEU A 390 -22.40 31.62 14.53
C LEU A 390 -23.29 32.37 15.53
N THR A 391 -23.89 33.49 15.08
CA THR A 391 -24.84 34.28 15.87
C THR A 391 -26.28 33.80 15.70
N GLY A 392 -26.59 33.08 14.63
CA GLY A 392 -27.93 32.56 14.32
C GLY A 392 -27.90 31.05 14.10
N ASN A 393 -29.08 30.50 13.73
CA ASN A 393 -29.25 29.04 13.43
C ASN A 393 -29.22 28.77 11.93
N ASN A 394 -29.10 29.77 11.08
CA ASN A 394 -29.13 29.63 9.65
C ASN A 394 -27.81 29.04 9.13
N LEU A 395 -27.90 28.03 8.31
CA LEU A 395 -26.76 27.39 7.65
C LEU A 395 -26.89 27.56 6.13
N SER A 396 -25.75 27.74 5.48
CA SER A 396 -25.69 27.73 4.00
C SER A 396 -25.21 26.36 3.52
N ILE A 397 -25.80 25.84 2.46
CA ILE A 397 -25.33 24.60 1.81
C ILE A 397 -23.87 24.82 1.37
N GLY A 398 -22.98 23.87 1.67
CA GLY A 398 -21.54 23.99 1.44
C GLY A 398 -20.78 24.72 2.56
N GLN A 399 -21.46 25.28 3.56
CA GLN A 399 -20.79 25.87 4.72
C GLN A 399 -20.00 24.81 5.48
N VAL A 400 -18.76 25.13 5.82
CA VAL A 400 -17.88 24.27 6.61
C VAL A 400 -18.10 24.56 8.09
N LEU A 401 -18.42 23.54 8.87
CA LEU A 401 -18.57 23.62 10.32
C LEU A 401 -17.51 22.76 11.00
N TYR A 402 -16.89 23.31 12.02
CA TYR A 402 -16.06 22.56 12.97
C TYR A 402 -16.96 22.03 14.08
N ILE A 403 -16.95 20.71 14.24
CA ILE A 403 -17.80 20.00 15.18
C ILE A 403 -17.00 19.62 16.44
#